data_191da887e4957409b56cf7c371b3fe2f
#
_entry.id   191da887e4957409b56cf7c371b3fe2f
#
_cell.length_a   1.000
_cell.length_b   1.000
_cell.length_c   1.000
_cell.angle_alpha   90.00
_cell.angle_beta   90.00
_cell.angle_gamma   90.00
#
_symmetry.space_group_name_H-M   'P 1'
#
loop_
_entity.id
_entity.type
_entity.pdbx_description
1 polymer ?
#
loop_
_entity_poly.entity_id
_entity_poly.type
_entity_poly.pdbx_seq_one_letter_code
_entity_poly.pdbx_strand_id
1 'polypeptide(L)'
;MPLIEVSNLRKTYGEHVAVDDVSFHVEQGEIFGILGTNGAGKTTTVECLQGLRTPDSGTMSVLGLDPGKDHTALRQRLGSQLQESRLPDKIKVHEALDLYASFYANPADTGDLLAKLGLTEQRDKYFGKLSGGQKQRVSIALALVGRPEVAVLDELTTGLDPHARRDTWKLVETVRDTGVTVLLVTHFMDEAERLCDRLAIFDAGRVVATGTPGELRDRAGKSTLDEAFVSLTGRD
;
A
#
# COMPACT_ATOMS: atom_id res chain seq x y z
N MET A 1 18.18 -6.70 7.86
CA MET A 1 17.11 -7.75 7.89
C MET A 1 15.88 -7.11 7.25
N PRO A 2 15.25 -7.80 6.33
CA PRO A 2 14.04 -7.27 5.70
C PRO A 2 12.97 -6.96 6.75
N LEU A 3 12.20 -5.92 6.49
CA LEU A 3 11.13 -5.46 7.37
C LEU A 3 9.84 -6.27 7.16
N ILE A 4 9.64 -6.74 5.93
CA ILE A 4 8.57 -7.67 5.56
C ILE A 4 9.22 -8.86 4.84
N GLU A 5 8.86 -10.07 5.24
CA GLU A 5 9.22 -11.32 4.57
C GLU A 5 7.98 -12.14 4.29
N VAL A 6 7.88 -12.65 3.08
CA VAL A 6 6.82 -13.58 2.65
C VAL A 6 7.49 -14.76 1.97
N SER A 7 7.17 -15.98 2.40
CA SER A 7 7.75 -17.21 1.86
C SER A 7 6.67 -18.24 1.58
N ASN A 8 6.56 -18.62 0.31
CA ASN A 8 5.67 -19.67 -0.22
C ASN A 8 4.21 -19.50 0.21
N LEU A 9 3.75 -18.23 0.24
CA LEU A 9 2.39 -17.88 0.66
C LEU A 9 1.37 -18.50 -0.29
N ARG A 10 0.37 -19.17 0.27
CA ARG A 10 -0.74 -19.73 -0.48
C ARG A 10 -2.07 -19.39 0.17
N LYS A 11 -3.06 -19.03 -0.67
CA LYS A 11 -4.44 -18.78 -0.26
C LYS A 11 -5.44 -19.21 -1.31
N THR A 12 -6.44 -19.97 -0.89
CA THR A 12 -7.52 -20.46 -1.74
C THR A 12 -8.89 -20.01 -1.21
N TYR A 13 -9.86 -19.91 -2.09
CA TYR A 13 -11.27 -19.66 -1.79
C TYR A 13 -12.11 -20.69 -2.55
N GLY A 14 -12.51 -21.76 -1.84
CA GLY A 14 -13.09 -22.93 -2.49
C GLY A 14 -12.10 -23.55 -3.50
N GLU A 15 -12.49 -23.65 -4.77
CA GLU A 15 -11.63 -24.17 -5.84
C GLU A 15 -10.70 -23.10 -6.44
N HIS A 16 -10.92 -21.81 -6.14
CA HIS A 16 -10.12 -20.72 -6.69
C HIS A 16 -8.84 -20.52 -5.88
N VAL A 17 -7.69 -20.65 -6.53
CA VAL A 17 -6.37 -20.32 -5.95
C VAL A 17 -6.09 -18.85 -6.19
N ALA A 18 -6.23 -18.03 -5.15
CA ALA A 18 -6.02 -16.59 -5.24
C ALA A 18 -4.54 -16.19 -5.09
N VAL A 19 -3.78 -16.94 -4.30
CA VAL A 19 -2.33 -16.77 -4.10
C VAL A 19 -1.71 -18.15 -4.12
N ASP A 20 -0.67 -18.34 -4.93
CA ASP A 20 -0.01 -19.60 -5.17
C ASP A 20 1.52 -19.44 -5.17
N ASP A 21 2.15 -19.84 -4.07
CA ASP A 21 3.61 -19.82 -3.90
C ASP A 21 4.24 -18.40 -4.02
N VAL A 22 3.63 -17.40 -3.39
CA VAL A 22 4.14 -16.03 -3.39
C VAL A 22 5.27 -15.88 -2.38
N SER A 23 6.42 -15.38 -2.86
CA SER A 23 7.60 -15.08 -2.03
C SER A 23 8.22 -13.74 -2.44
N PHE A 24 8.47 -12.86 -1.47
CA PHE A 24 9.21 -11.61 -1.64
C PHE A 24 9.62 -11.04 -0.27
N HIS A 25 10.47 -10.03 -0.30
CA HIS A 25 10.86 -9.29 0.91
C HIS A 25 10.90 -7.78 0.64
N VAL A 26 10.72 -7.01 1.70
CA VAL A 26 10.76 -5.54 1.69
C VAL A 26 11.79 -5.05 2.69
N GLU A 27 12.67 -4.16 2.24
CA GLU A 27 13.69 -3.55 3.09
C GLU A 27 13.15 -2.30 3.79
N GLN A 28 13.80 -1.91 4.87
CA GLN A 28 13.41 -0.72 5.63
C GLN A 28 13.63 0.57 4.82
N GLY A 29 12.64 1.44 4.79
CA GLY A 29 12.71 2.77 4.19
C GLY A 29 12.52 2.80 2.67
N GLU A 30 12.25 1.66 2.02
CA GLU A 30 11.94 1.65 0.59
C GLU A 30 10.44 1.85 0.32
N ILE A 31 10.11 2.27 -0.89
CA ILE A 31 8.78 2.11 -1.50
C ILE A 31 8.82 0.81 -2.31
N PHE A 32 8.19 -0.24 -1.78
CA PHE A 32 8.09 -1.51 -2.48
C PHE A 32 6.73 -1.63 -3.17
N GLY A 33 6.76 -1.90 -4.48
CA GLY A 33 5.55 -2.04 -5.32
C GLY A 33 5.03 -3.47 -5.38
N ILE A 34 3.73 -3.64 -5.23
CA ILE A 34 3.00 -4.85 -5.63
C ILE A 34 2.21 -4.50 -6.89
N LEU A 35 2.75 -4.86 -8.05
CA LEU A 35 2.22 -4.51 -9.38
C LEU A 35 1.53 -5.70 -10.02
N GLY A 36 0.35 -5.51 -10.61
CA GLY A 36 -0.35 -6.57 -11.34
C GLY A 36 -1.76 -6.16 -11.73
N THR A 37 -2.38 -6.93 -12.61
CA THR A 37 -3.77 -6.72 -13.02
C THR A 37 -4.76 -7.05 -11.89
N ASN A 38 -6.03 -6.68 -12.08
CA ASN A 38 -7.09 -7.07 -11.16
C ASN A 38 -7.23 -8.60 -11.14
N GLY A 39 -7.39 -9.16 -9.94
CA GLY A 39 -7.44 -10.62 -9.74
C GLY A 39 -6.08 -11.32 -9.69
N ALA A 40 -4.95 -10.60 -9.78
CA ALA A 40 -3.61 -11.21 -9.72
C ALA A 40 -3.18 -11.69 -8.31
N GLY A 41 -4.03 -11.56 -7.27
CA GLY A 41 -3.73 -11.99 -5.90
C GLY A 41 -3.16 -10.90 -4.98
N LYS A 42 -2.98 -9.66 -5.48
CA LYS A 42 -2.39 -8.53 -4.73
C LYS A 42 -3.11 -8.26 -3.41
N THR A 43 -4.41 -7.95 -3.47
CA THR A 43 -5.23 -7.62 -2.29
C THR A 43 -5.24 -8.76 -1.28
N THR A 44 -5.39 -10.00 -1.73
CA THR A 44 -5.34 -11.19 -0.84
C THR A 44 -4.00 -11.30 -0.11
N THR A 45 -2.89 -11.09 -0.82
CA THR A 45 -1.54 -11.10 -0.22
C THR A 45 -1.41 -9.99 0.83
N VAL A 46 -1.84 -8.79 0.50
CA VAL A 46 -1.78 -7.63 1.40
C VAL A 46 -2.67 -7.82 2.63
N GLU A 47 -3.88 -8.33 2.48
CA GLU A 47 -4.78 -8.65 3.60
C GLU A 47 -4.17 -9.72 4.53
N CYS A 48 -3.42 -10.71 3.98
CA CYS A 48 -2.67 -11.66 4.80
C CYS A 48 -1.56 -10.96 5.60
N LEU A 49 -0.79 -10.06 4.98
CA LEU A 49 0.26 -9.27 5.65
C LEU A 49 -0.29 -8.37 6.77
N GLN A 50 -1.51 -7.89 6.62
CA GLN A 50 -2.19 -7.06 7.63
C GLN A 50 -2.86 -7.90 8.74
N GLY A 51 -2.82 -9.24 8.64
CA GLY A 51 -3.52 -10.12 9.55
C GLY A 51 -5.04 -10.07 9.41
N LEU A 52 -5.56 -9.55 8.31
CA LEU A 52 -7.01 -9.53 8.01
C LEU A 52 -7.48 -10.86 7.41
N ARG A 53 -6.55 -11.66 6.89
CA ARG A 53 -6.82 -13.00 6.37
C ARG A 53 -5.75 -13.99 6.83
N THR A 54 -6.16 -15.23 7.06
CA THR A 54 -5.26 -16.33 7.39
C THR A 54 -4.89 -17.05 6.08
N PRO A 55 -3.60 -17.19 5.77
CA PRO A 55 -3.16 -18.02 4.63
C PRO A 55 -3.42 -19.49 4.89
N ASP A 56 -3.45 -20.29 3.83
CA ASP A 56 -3.59 -21.75 3.93
C ASP A 56 -2.24 -22.42 4.19
N SER A 57 -1.15 -21.81 3.66
CA SER A 57 0.23 -22.23 3.93
C SER A 57 1.22 -21.09 3.64
N GLY A 58 2.50 -21.33 3.95
CA GLY A 58 3.57 -20.36 3.86
C GLY A 58 3.82 -19.65 5.18
N THR A 59 4.83 -18.78 5.19
CA THR A 59 5.20 -17.98 6.36
C THR A 59 5.29 -16.51 6.02
N MET A 60 4.97 -15.66 6.98
CA MET A 60 5.08 -14.22 6.85
C MET A 60 5.64 -13.62 8.13
N SER A 61 6.47 -12.61 7.97
CA SER A 61 6.92 -11.75 9.06
C SER A 61 6.77 -10.29 8.64
N VAL A 62 6.15 -9.48 9.48
CA VAL A 62 6.04 -8.02 9.31
C VAL A 62 6.56 -7.37 10.58
N LEU A 63 7.62 -6.57 10.48
CA LEU A 63 8.27 -5.95 11.65
C LEU A 63 8.76 -6.98 12.69
N GLY A 64 9.12 -8.18 12.24
CA GLY A 64 9.49 -9.31 13.11
C GLY A 64 8.31 -10.00 13.81
N LEU A 65 7.06 -9.63 13.48
CA LEU A 65 5.82 -10.17 14.03
C LEU A 65 5.15 -11.13 13.04
N ASP A 66 4.47 -12.16 13.55
CA ASP A 66 3.60 -13.03 12.76
C ASP A 66 2.21 -12.39 12.60
N PRO A 67 1.80 -11.99 11.37
CA PRO A 67 0.49 -11.36 11.17
C PRO A 67 -0.70 -12.20 11.62
N GLY A 68 -0.54 -13.54 11.65
CA GLY A 68 -1.58 -14.46 12.09
C GLY A 68 -1.71 -14.59 13.60
N LYS A 69 -0.74 -14.13 14.39
CA LYS A 69 -0.71 -14.26 15.85
C LYS A 69 -0.63 -12.94 16.58
N ASP A 70 0.18 -12.00 16.07
CA ASP A 70 0.56 -10.77 16.76
C ASP A 70 -0.30 -9.56 16.36
N HIS A 71 -1.59 -9.77 16.08
CA HIS A 71 -2.52 -8.76 15.52
C HIS A 71 -2.49 -7.42 16.26
N THR A 72 -2.51 -7.44 17.60
CA THR A 72 -2.57 -6.21 18.40
C THR A 72 -1.28 -5.41 18.28
N ALA A 73 -0.12 -6.07 18.37
CA ALA A 73 1.19 -5.44 18.25
C ALA A 73 1.40 -4.90 16.82
N LEU A 74 1.04 -5.70 15.81
CA LEU A 74 1.16 -5.33 14.40
C LEU A 74 0.34 -4.07 14.07
N ARG A 75 -0.93 -4.00 14.51
CA ARG A 75 -1.82 -2.85 14.26
C ARG A 75 -1.33 -1.54 14.86
N GLN A 76 -0.52 -1.58 15.89
CA GLN A 76 0.08 -0.37 16.47
C GLN A 76 1.25 0.18 15.63
N ARG A 77 1.83 -0.62 14.75
CA ARG A 77 3.05 -0.29 13.99
C ARG A 77 2.84 -0.29 12.47
N LEU A 78 1.68 -0.77 12.00
CA LEU A 78 1.31 -0.84 10.59
C LEU A 78 0.13 0.10 10.32
N GLY A 79 0.32 1.05 9.42
CA GLY A 79 -0.75 1.90 8.90
C GLY A 79 -1.32 1.32 7.61
N SER A 80 -2.60 1.47 7.40
CA SER A 80 -3.25 0.93 6.21
C SER A 80 -4.27 1.91 5.65
N GLN A 81 -4.14 2.20 4.37
CA GLN A 81 -5.19 2.82 3.57
C GLN A 81 -5.77 1.71 2.68
N LEU A 82 -6.98 1.30 2.94
CA LEU A 82 -7.69 0.27 2.18
C LEU A 82 -8.46 0.87 1.01
N GLN A 83 -8.58 0.12 -0.07
CA GLN A 83 -9.24 0.52 -1.32
C GLN A 83 -10.68 1.03 -1.12
N GLU A 84 -11.44 0.47 -0.17
CA GLU A 84 -12.84 0.82 0.11
C GLU A 84 -13.05 1.61 1.41
N SER A 85 -12.05 2.32 1.90
CA SER A 85 -12.18 3.14 3.12
C SER A 85 -13.19 4.28 2.92
N ARG A 86 -14.46 4.02 3.19
CA ARG A 86 -15.52 5.05 3.11
C ARG A 86 -15.82 5.59 4.50
N LEU A 87 -15.30 6.78 4.76
CA LEU A 87 -15.77 7.55 5.90
C LEU A 87 -17.20 8.05 5.68
N PRO A 88 -18.01 8.19 6.74
CA PRO A 88 -19.31 8.84 6.65
C PRO A 88 -19.20 10.24 6.04
N ASP A 89 -20.09 10.57 5.10
CA ASP A 89 -20.04 11.88 4.40
C ASP A 89 -20.13 13.08 5.33
N LYS A 90 -20.78 12.93 6.49
CA LYS A 90 -21.00 13.99 7.48
C LYS A 90 -19.98 14.01 8.62
N ILE A 91 -18.89 13.22 8.57
CA ILE A 91 -17.79 13.34 9.51
C ILE A 91 -16.88 14.47 9.04
N LYS A 92 -16.40 15.31 9.95
CA LYS A 92 -15.38 16.31 9.64
C LYS A 92 -14.01 15.66 9.58
N VAL A 93 -13.09 16.29 8.83
CA VAL A 93 -11.73 15.77 8.66
C VAL A 93 -11.03 15.58 10.01
N HIS A 94 -11.06 16.58 10.89
CA HIS A 94 -10.44 16.44 12.23
C HIS A 94 -11.12 15.36 13.08
N GLU A 95 -12.46 15.25 13.04
CA GLU A 95 -13.18 14.23 13.79
C GLU A 95 -12.76 12.81 13.36
N ALA A 96 -12.54 12.60 12.04
CA ALA A 96 -12.05 11.34 11.52
C ALA A 96 -10.61 11.04 12.02
N LEU A 97 -9.72 12.04 11.98
CA LEU A 97 -8.36 11.83 12.49
C LEU A 97 -8.33 11.59 14.00
N ASP A 98 -9.10 12.34 14.79
CA ASP A 98 -9.17 12.18 16.24
C ASP A 98 -9.74 10.81 16.62
N LEU A 99 -10.76 10.35 15.89
CA LEU A 99 -11.30 9.00 16.06
C LEU A 99 -10.24 7.93 15.80
N TYR A 100 -9.53 8.02 14.67
CA TYR A 100 -8.49 7.03 14.35
C TYR A 100 -7.30 7.12 15.30
N ALA A 101 -6.90 8.33 15.72
CA ALA A 101 -5.85 8.54 16.73
C ALA A 101 -6.17 7.80 18.03
N SER A 102 -7.45 7.75 18.44
CA SER A 102 -7.87 7.08 19.67
C SER A 102 -7.62 5.56 19.69
N PHE A 103 -7.36 4.92 18.54
CA PHE A 103 -7.03 3.49 18.46
C PHE A 103 -5.56 3.20 18.75
N TYR A 104 -4.71 4.21 18.83
CA TYR A 104 -3.26 4.07 18.99
C TYR A 104 -2.79 4.56 20.35
N ALA A 105 -1.80 3.87 20.90
CA ALA A 105 -1.22 4.24 22.20
C ALA A 105 -0.40 5.54 22.13
N ASN A 106 0.23 5.81 20.98
CA ASN A 106 1.07 7.00 20.77
C ASN A 106 0.83 7.61 19.38
N PRO A 107 -0.34 8.22 19.13
CA PRO A 107 -0.67 8.76 17.82
C PRO A 107 0.17 9.99 17.47
N ALA A 108 0.20 10.33 16.19
CA ALA A 108 0.73 11.60 15.71
C ALA A 108 -0.19 12.75 16.16
N ASP A 109 0.40 13.95 16.30
CA ASP A 109 -0.42 15.16 16.42
C ASP A 109 -1.24 15.35 15.16
N THR A 110 -2.56 15.40 15.29
CA THR A 110 -3.48 15.46 14.15
C THR A 110 -3.40 16.79 13.41
N GLY A 111 -3.07 17.89 14.11
CA GLY A 111 -2.86 19.20 13.51
C GLY A 111 -1.60 19.24 12.64
N ASP A 112 -0.49 18.74 13.18
CA ASP A 112 0.78 18.61 12.43
C ASP A 112 0.61 17.72 11.20
N LEU A 113 -0.12 16.63 11.34
CA LEU A 113 -0.37 15.70 10.24
C LEU A 113 -1.21 16.36 9.14
N LEU A 114 -2.26 17.11 9.50
CA LEU A 114 -3.05 17.89 8.55
C LEU A 114 -2.20 18.93 7.82
N ALA A 115 -1.31 19.63 8.53
CA ALA A 115 -0.42 20.61 7.93
C ALA A 115 0.54 19.95 6.93
N LYS A 116 1.21 18.86 7.28
CA LYS A 116 2.12 18.11 6.41
C LYS A 116 1.45 17.60 5.13
N LEU A 117 0.17 17.25 5.22
CA LEU A 117 -0.59 16.72 4.09
C LEU A 117 -1.38 17.80 3.32
N GLY A 118 -1.20 19.09 3.67
CA GLY A 118 -1.87 20.20 3.01
C GLY A 118 -3.39 20.19 3.19
N LEU A 119 -3.86 19.79 4.38
CA LEU A 119 -5.27 19.65 4.73
C LEU A 119 -5.74 20.65 5.82
N THR A 120 -4.91 21.59 6.21
CA THR A 120 -5.22 22.55 7.30
C THR A 120 -6.54 23.30 7.05
N GLU A 121 -6.76 23.81 5.83
CA GLU A 121 -7.99 24.50 5.45
C GLU A 121 -9.22 23.58 5.36
N GLN A 122 -9.01 22.27 5.25
CA GLN A 122 -10.06 21.26 5.16
C GLN A 122 -10.45 20.72 6.53
N ARG A 123 -9.77 21.08 7.60
CA ARG A 123 -9.91 20.56 8.96
C ARG A 123 -11.38 20.42 9.41
N ASP A 124 -12.18 21.45 9.20
CA ASP A 124 -13.57 21.53 9.65
C ASP A 124 -14.59 21.20 8.55
N LYS A 125 -14.12 20.80 7.35
CA LYS A 125 -15.01 20.38 6.25
C LYS A 125 -15.50 18.96 6.44
N TYR A 126 -16.72 18.70 5.98
CA TYR A 126 -17.26 17.35 5.91
C TYR A 126 -16.55 16.54 4.83
N PHE A 127 -16.25 15.28 5.11
CA PHE A 127 -15.57 14.36 4.19
C PHE A 127 -16.27 14.26 2.82
N GLY A 128 -17.61 14.19 2.81
CA GLY A 128 -18.40 14.15 1.58
C GLY A 128 -18.28 15.39 0.70
N LYS A 129 -17.77 16.53 1.24
CA LYS A 129 -17.59 17.79 0.50
C LYS A 129 -16.16 17.98 -0.05
N LEU A 130 -15.26 17.03 0.19
CA LEU A 130 -13.90 17.06 -0.29
C LEU A 130 -13.81 16.63 -1.77
N SER A 131 -12.83 17.19 -2.50
CA SER A 131 -12.45 16.66 -3.82
C SER A 131 -11.85 15.26 -3.70
N GLY A 132 -11.74 14.51 -4.81
CA GLY A 132 -11.13 13.18 -4.81
C GLY A 132 -9.70 13.20 -4.26
N GLY A 133 -8.86 14.12 -4.70
CA GLY A 133 -7.49 14.29 -4.19
C GLY A 133 -7.44 14.67 -2.71
N GLN A 134 -8.38 15.49 -2.21
CA GLN A 134 -8.46 15.79 -0.78
C GLN A 134 -8.90 14.58 0.05
N LYS A 135 -9.87 13.79 -0.43
CA LYS A 135 -10.27 12.53 0.20
C LYS A 135 -9.09 11.56 0.29
N GLN A 136 -8.29 11.46 -0.79
CA GLN A 136 -7.11 10.63 -0.82
C GLN A 136 -6.06 11.06 0.20
N ARG A 137 -5.80 12.37 0.33
CA ARG A 137 -4.90 12.91 1.37
C ARG A 137 -5.40 12.59 2.79
N VAL A 138 -6.72 12.67 3.03
CA VAL A 138 -7.31 12.24 4.32
C VAL A 138 -7.08 10.76 4.57
N SER A 139 -7.28 9.89 3.57
CA SER A 139 -7.04 8.45 3.70
C SER A 139 -5.58 8.14 4.04
N ILE A 140 -4.61 8.85 3.42
CA ILE A 140 -3.20 8.75 3.77
C ILE A 140 -2.97 9.25 5.22
N ALA A 141 -3.59 10.36 5.62
CA ALA A 141 -3.49 10.87 6.98
C ALA A 141 -3.95 9.84 8.02
N LEU A 142 -5.06 9.14 7.75
CA LEU A 142 -5.56 8.08 8.63
C LEU A 142 -4.61 6.89 8.72
N ALA A 143 -3.94 6.52 7.61
CA ALA A 143 -2.93 5.48 7.62
C ALA A 143 -1.69 5.87 8.45
N LEU A 144 -1.37 7.17 8.53
CA LEU A 144 -0.18 7.67 9.20
C LEU A 144 -0.41 8.10 10.66
N VAL A 145 -1.66 8.23 11.09
CA VAL A 145 -1.99 8.77 12.42
C VAL A 145 -1.41 7.95 13.58
N GLY A 146 -1.23 6.63 13.39
CA GLY A 146 -0.59 5.74 14.36
C GLY A 146 0.93 5.83 14.41
N ARG A 147 1.59 6.71 13.66
CA ARG A 147 3.05 6.73 13.47
C ARG A 147 3.62 5.38 13.04
N PRO A 148 3.12 4.81 11.95
CA PRO A 148 3.51 3.48 11.55
C PRO A 148 4.96 3.42 11.08
N GLU A 149 5.58 2.24 11.22
CA GLU A 149 6.86 1.93 10.60
C GLU A 149 6.69 1.40 9.16
N VAL A 150 5.51 0.81 8.89
CA VAL A 150 5.09 0.37 7.55
C VAL A 150 3.73 0.98 7.23
N ALA A 151 3.60 1.60 6.05
CA ALA A 151 2.33 2.08 5.51
C ALA A 151 1.95 1.26 4.26
N VAL A 152 0.79 0.63 4.29
CA VAL A 152 0.19 -0.05 3.14
C VAL A 152 -0.76 0.91 2.45
N LEU A 153 -0.46 1.20 1.18
CA LEU A 153 -1.20 2.15 0.36
C LEU A 153 -1.74 1.42 -0.88
N ASP A 154 -3.06 1.18 -0.91
CA ASP A 154 -3.69 0.36 -1.95
C ASP A 154 -4.47 1.22 -2.94
N GLU A 155 -4.10 1.14 -4.23
CA GLU A 155 -4.74 1.83 -5.36
C GLU A 155 -4.99 3.33 -5.16
N LEU A 156 -3.98 4.03 -4.63
CA LEU A 156 -4.05 5.44 -4.22
C LEU A 156 -4.56 6.40 -5.27
N THR A 157 -4.26 6.16 -6.54
CA THR A 157 -4.51 7.15 -7.60
C THR A 157 -5.66 6.78 -8.52
N THR A 158 -6.38 5.70 -8.20
CA THR A 158 -7.56 5.26 -8.97
C THR A 158 -8.63 6.35 -8.95
N GLY A 159 -9.08 6.75 -10.15
CA GLY A 159 -10.12 7.77 -10.31
C GLY A 159 -9.66 9.22 -10.10
N LEU A 160 -8.38 9.47 -9.87
CA LEU A 160 -7.82 10.81 -9.80
C LEU A 160 -7.48 11.36 -11.19
N ASP A 161 -7.67 12.67 -11.37
CA ASP A 161 -7.15 13.37 -12.54
C ASP A 161 -5.60 13.39 -12.53
N PRO A 162 -4.94 13.67 -13.68
CA PRO A 162 -3.48 13.64 -13.78
C PRO A 162 -2.74 14.60 -12.84
N HIS A 163 -3.36 15.72 -12.46
CA HIS A 163 -2.74 16.68 -11.53
C HIS A 163 -2.80 16.14 -10.10
N ALA A 164 -3.98 15.70 -9.65
CA ALA A 164 -4.18 15.11 -8.34
C ALA A 164 -3.31 13.84 -8.15
N ARG A 165 -3.13 13.03 -9.22
CA ARG A 165 -2.24 11.86 -9.21
C ARG A 165 -0.78 12.27 -8.91
N ARG A 166 -0.24 13.26 -9.63
CA ARG A 166 1.13 13.74 -9.40
C ARG A 166 1.34 14.31 -8.00
N ASP A 167 0.34 15.01 -7.47
CA ASP A 167 0.41 15.54 -6.11
C ASP A 167 0.37 14.41 -5.07
N THR A 168 -0.39 13.34 -5.32
CA THR A 168 -0.41 12.15 -4.47
C THR A 168 0.94 11.43 -4.50
N TRP A 169 1.60 11.33 -5.66
CA TRP A 169 2.94 10.75 -5.76
C TRP A 169 3.96 11.50 -4.91
N LYS A 170 4.01 12.84 -4.98
CA LYS A 170 4.88 13.66 -4.12
C LYS A 170 4.61 13.42 -2.64
N LEU A 171 3.34 13.19 -2.29
CA LEU A 171 2.97 12.91 -0.92
C LEU A 171 3.52 11.55 -0.45
N VAL A 172 3.44 10.52 -1.29
CA VAL A 172 4.03 9.20 -1.00
C VAL A 172 5.55 9.31 -0.82
N GLU A 173 6.24 10.06 -1.69
CA GLU A 173 7.67 10.36 -1.54
C GLU A 173 7.96 11.05 -0.19
N THR A 174 7.16 12.05 0.19
CA THR A 174 7.29 12.72 1.48
C THR A 174 7.09 11.75 2.66
N VAL A 175 6.14 10.84 2.57
CA VAL A 175 5.91 9.81 3.61
C VAL A 175 7.14 8.92 3.77
N ARG A 176 7.70 8.40 2.68
CA ARG A 176 8.95 7.62 2.71
C ARG A 176 10.09 8.42 3.33
N ASP A 177 10.25 9.69 2.97
CA ASP A 177 11.34 10.56 3.45
C ASP A 177 11.27 10.82 4.97
N THR A 178 10.12 10.52 5.62
CA THR A 178 10.01 10.49 7.09
C THR A 178 10.55 9.19 7.72
N GLY A 179 11.03 8.25 6.92
CA GLY A 179 11.55 6.94 7.36
C GLY A 179 10.50 5.82 7.41
N VAL A 180 9.28 6.08 6.95
CA VAL A 180 8.23 5.07 6.84
C VAL A 180 8.48 4.20 5.62
N THR A 181 8.46 2.88 5.79
CA THR A 181 8.49 1.93 4.67
C THR A 181 7.11 1.88 4.02
N VAL A 182 7.04 1.98 2.70
CA VAL A 182 5.77 2.01 1.98
C VAL A 182 5.59 0.74 1.16
N LEU A 183 4.50 0.03 1.39
CA LEU A 183 4.01 -1.04 0.52
C LEU A 183 2.93 -0.45 -0.40
N LEU A 184 3.31 -0.20 -1.65
CA LEU A 184 2.42 0.42 -2.66
C LEU A 184 1.78 -0.67 -3.52
N VAL A 185 0.46 -0.78 -3.47
CA VAL A 185 -0.29 -1.72 -4.33
C VAL A 185 -0.91 -0.94 -5.47
N THR A 186 -0.59 -1.32 -6.68
CA THR A 186 -1.07 -0.60 -7.87
C THR A 186 -1.20 -1.52 -9.09
N HIS A 187 -2.02 -1.09 -10.03
CA HIS A 187 -2.09 -1.66 -11.38
C HIS A 187 -1.60 -0.66 -12.44
N PHE A 188 -1.11 0.53 -12.03
CA PHE A 188 -0.57 1.56 -12.91
C PHE A 188 0.95 1.44 -13.02
N MET A 189 1.44 1.19 -14.25
CA MET A 189 2.87 1.02 -14.52
C MET A 189 3.65 2.31 -14.31
N ASP A 190 3.09 3.45 -14.71
CA ASP A 190 3.68 4.78 -14.54
C ASP A 190 3.86 5.17 -13.06
N GLU A 191 2.93 4.77 -12.21
CA GLU A 191 3.02 4.95 -10.76
C GLU A 191 4.14 4.09 -10.16
N ALA A 192 4.17 2.79 -10.52
CA ALA A 192 5.19 1.87 -10.05
C ALA A 192 6.60 2.28 -10.53
N GLU A 193 6.75 2.67 -11.79
CA GLU A 193 8.02 3.14 -12.36
C GLU A 193 8.50 4.43 -11.69
N ARG A 194 7.58 5.32 -11.31
CA ARG A 194 7.91 6.63 -10.72
C ARG A 194 8.27 6.54 -9.24
N LEU A 195 7.58 5.70 -8.47
CA LEU A 195 7.62 5.72 -7.01
C LEU A 195 8.43 4.58 -6.40
N CYS A 196 8.40 3.38 -7.01
CA CYS A 196 8.96 2.20 -6.37
C CYS A 196 10.47 2.13 -6.53
N ASP A 197 11.16 1.91 -5.41
CA ASP A 197 12.58 1.55 -5.41
C ASP A 197 12.75 0.12 -5.96
N ARG A 198 11.90 -0.80 -5.51
CA ARG A 198 11.77 -2.18 -6.01
C ARG A 198 10.29 -2.54 -6.10
N LEU A 199 9.98 -3.55 -6.91
CA LEU A 199 8.61 -4.05 -7.02
C LEU A 199 8.59 -5.55 -7.35
N ALA A 200 7.47 -6.19 -7.01
CA ALA A 200 7.12 -7.53 -7.43
C ALA A 200 5.97 -7.47 -8.45
N ILE A 201 6.15 -8.13 -9.59
CA ILE A 201 5.10 -8.30 -10.59
C ILE A 201 4.28 -9.53 -10.23
N PHE A 202 2.99 -9.31 -10.02
CA PHE A 202 2.01 -10.34 -9.71
C PHE A 202 1.21 -10.70 -10.96
N ASP A 203 1.11 -12.00 -11.24
CA ASP A 203 0.22 -12.54 -12.26
C ASP A 203 -0.33 -13.90 -11.84
N ALA A 204 -1.63 -14.11 -12.04
CA ALA A 204 -2.34 -15.36 -11.75
C ALA A 204 -2.01 -15.97 -10.35
N GLY A 205 -1.95 -15.11 -9.33
CA GLY A 205 -1.66 -15.52 -7.95
C GLY A 205 -0.19 -15.78 -7.63
N ARG A 206 0.73 -15.48 -8.54
CA ARG A 206 2.18 -15.72 -8.39
C ARG A 206 3.00 -14.46 -8.55
N VAL A 207 4.20 -14.44 -7.98
CA VAL A 207 5.23 -13.43 -8.29
C VAL A 207 6.04 -13.94 -9.47
N VAL A 208 5.95 -13.26 -10.61
CA VAL A 208 6.67 -13.63 -11.84
C VAL A 208 8.05 -12.99 -11.95
N ALA A 209 8.22 -11.83 -11.33
CA ALA A 209 9.51 -11.13 -11.27
C ALA A 209 9.55 -10.17 -10.09
N THR A 210 10.75 -9.94 -9.54
CA THR A 210 11.04 -8.93 -8.51
C THR A 210 12.34 -8.22 -8.88
N GLY A 211 12.41 -6.92 -8.67
CA GLY A 211 13.59 -6.08 -8.92
C GLY A 211 13.24 -4.60 -8.93
N THR A 212 14.23 -3.75 -9.22
CA THR A 212 14.00 -2.35 -9.52
C THR A 212 13.26 -2.21 -10.87
N PRO A 213 12.55 -1.10 -11.12
CA PRO A 213 11.94 -0.88 -12.43
C PRO A 213 12.94 -1.01 -13.60
N GLY A 214 14.19 -0.55 -13.42
CA GLY A 214 15.27 -0.69 -14.39
C GLY A 214 15.65 -2.14 -14.67
N GLU A 215 15.93 -2.91 -13.62
CA GLU A 215 16.26 -4.35 -13.74
C GLU A 215 15.17 -5.16 -14.43
N LEU A 216 13.91 -4.85 -14.16
CA LEU A 216 12.77 -5.53 -14.78
C LEU A 216 12.65 -5.21 -16.27
N ARG A 217 12.89 -3.96 -16.67
CA ARG A 217 12.97 -3.56 -18.09
C ARG A 217 14.12 -4.27 -18.80
N ASP A 218 15.30 -4.26 -18.20
CA ASP A 218 16.50 -4.90 -18.77
C ASP A 218 16.29 -6.40 -18.94
N ARG A 219 15.73 -7.08 -17.92
CA ARG A 219 15.38 -8.51 -17.96
C ARG A 219 14.41 -8.85 -19.08
N ALA A 220 13.45 -7.97 -19.34
CA ALA A 220 12.46 -8.14 -20.40
C ALA A 220 12.99 -7.69 -21.78
N GLY A 221 14.13 -6.99 -21.85
CA GLY A 221 14.64 -6.38 -23.08
C GLY A 221 13.73 -5.27 -23.61
N LYS A 222 13.08 -4.50 -22.71
CA LYS A 222 12.07 -3.49 -23.04
C LYS A 222 12.46 -2.10 -22.55
N SER A 223 11.89 -1.07 -23.19
CA SER A 223 12.18 0.33 -22.87
C SER A 223 11.32 0.90 -21.74
N THR A 224 10.11 0.37 -21.54
CA THR A 224 9.15 0.82 -20.52
C THR A 224 8.76 -0.32 -19.60
N LEU A 225 8.31 0.01 -18.38
CA LEU A 225 7.82 -0.98 -17.42
C LEU A 225 6.51 -1.63 -17.92
N ASP A 226 5.69 -0.90 -18.67
CA ASP A 226 4.46 -1.42 -19.29
C ASP A 226 4.76 -2.57 -20.28
N GLU A 227 5.69 -2.35 -21.21
CA GLU A 227 6.13 -3.39 -22.13
C GLU A 227 6.82 -4.56 -21.43
N ALA A 228 7.59 -4.27 -20.36
CA ALA A 228 8.24 -5.29 -19.56
C ALA A 228 7.21 -6.16 -18.81
N PHE A 229 6.17 -5.54 -18.27
CA PHE A 229 5.06 -6.26 -17.63
C PHE A 229 4.39 -7.24 -18.59
N VAL A 230 4.01 -6.79 -19.79
CA VAL A 230 3.39 -7.64 -20.82
C VAL A 230 4.30 -8.82 -21.17
N SER A 231 5.59 -8.55 -21.41
CA SER A 231 6.57 -9.58 -21.76
C SER A 231 6.80 -10.60 -20.65
N LEU A 232 6.90 -10.14 -19.39
CA LEU A 232 7.18 -11.00 -18.22
C LEU A 232 5.96 -11.85 -17.81
N THR A 233 4.74 -11.37 -18.10
CA THR A 233 3.50 -12.09 -17.80
C THR A 233 3.02 -12.98 -18.96
N GLY A 234 3.64 -12.90 -20.16
CA GLY A 234 3.24 -13.66 -21.33
C GLY A 234 1.85 -13.30 -21.85
N ARG A 235 1.41 -12.07 -21.67
CA ARG A 235 0.10 -11.55 -22.08
C ARG A 235 0.21 -10.71 -23.36
N ASP A 236 0.84 -11.26 -24.40
CA ASP A 236 0.91 -10.64 -25.75
C ASP A 236 -0.45 -10.57 -26.42
#